data_914880999f7ed5f1f48dd277fa1ce8a2
#
_entry.id   914880999f7ed5f1f48dd277fa1ce8a2
#
_cell.length_a   1.000
_cell.length_b   1.000
_cell.length_c   1.000
_cell.angle_alpha   90.00
_cell.angle_beta   90.00
_cell.angle_gamma   90.00
#
_symmetry.space_group_name_H-M   'P 1'
#
loop_
_entity.id
_entity.type
_entity.pdbx_description
1 polymer ?
#
loop_
_entity_poly.entity_id
_entity_poly.type
_entity_poly.pdbx_seq_one_letter_code
_entity_poly.pdbx_strand_id
1 'polypeptide(L)'
;MADDSQSQRCHGCGKLSQGLRRALLALAMGFAALPAWGWGGTGHRMICEIAWQQMTPAARGEVQTLMRLERGSHRFSEGCTWADRVRGDARYDFLAPWHYLNLPPGTTRYTDRLCPRQGCVVRAIETLRIALSDARRPPQERLQALKLLGHFVGDVHQPLHVGYAEDRGGTRRMVRYADRLEPISLHLVWDDLLLEAWAADWQSTSRELARGIGVRERRLWSQGDAADWAMESFGLTESQVYDQAADGVIDTGEIAAAQAVVTTRVRQAGWRLAWVLNAALDPSAPGPAP
;
A
#
# COMPACT_ATOMS: atom_id res chain seq x y z
N MET A 1 2.86 -60.99 71.99
CA MET A 1 1.50 -61.06 71.35
C MET A 1 1.39 -59.95 70.34
N ALA A 2 1.22 -60.37 69.13
CA ALA A 2 1.11 -59.55 67.94
C ALA A 2 -0.14 -58.68 67.95
N ASP A 3 -0.06 -57.54 67.35
CA ASP A 3 -1.13 -57.17 66.40
C ASP A 3 -0.61 -56.20 65.32
N ASP A 4 -0.88 -56.62 64.12
CA ASP A 4 -0.57 -56.02 62.84
C ASP A 4 -1.71 -55.11 62.44
N SER A 5 -1.54 -53.86 62.14
CA SER A 5 -2.54 -53.06 61.42
C SER A 5 -1.92 -52.31 60.27
N GLN A 6 -2.30 -52.81 59.12
CA GLN A 6 -1.94 -52.34 57.78
C GLN A 6 -2.32 -50.89 57.47
N SER A 7 -1.40 -50.10 57.06
CA SER A 7 -1.60 -48.78 56.46
C SER A 7 -1.88 -48.94 54.98
N GLN A 8 -3.11 -48.67 54.55
CA GLN A 8 -3.51 -48.56 53.16
C GLN A 8 -3.09 -47.19 52.59
N ARG A 9 -2.17 -47.22 51.67
CA ARG A 9 -1.81 -46.05 50.86
C ARG A 9 -2.76 -45.91 49.66
N CYS A 10 -3.48 -44.80 49.58
CA CYS A 10 -4.23 -44.42 48.41
C CYS A 10 -3.27 -44.05 47.26
N HIS A 11 -3.20 -44.91 46.26
CA HIS A 11 -2.61 -44.61 44.96
C HIS A 11 -3.71 -44.14 44.02
N GLY A 12 -3.67 -42.89 43.58
CA GLY A 12 -4.65 -42.38 42.63
C GLY A 12 -4.47 -40.90 42.30
N CYS A 13 -3.21 -40.46 42.07
CA CYS A 13 -3.00 -39.15 41.49
C CYS A 13 -2.66 -39.34 40.00
N GLY A 14 -3.68 -39.21 39.16
CA GLY A 14 -3.59 -39.39 37.72
C GLY A 14 -2.62 -38.38 37.08
N LYS A 15 -1.54 -38.89 36.57
CA LYS A 15 -0.62 -38.11 35.70
C LYS A 15 -1.35 -37.82 34.40
N LEU A 16 -1.79 -36.56 34.19
CA LEU A 16 -2.19 -36.08 32.89
C LEU A 16 -1.03 -36.29 31.90
N SER A 17 -1.30 -37.06 30.87
CA SER A 17 -0.31 -37.48 29.88
C SER A 17 0.33 -36.27 29.20
N GLN A 18 1.64 -36.35 28.94
CA GLN A 18 2.43 -35.30 28.21
C GLN A 18 1.87 -35.00 26.83
N GLY A 19 1.04 -35.90 26.27
CA GLY A 19 0.35 -35.68 24.99
C GLY A 19 -0.68 -34.55 25.02
N LEU A 20 -1.41 -34.40 26.13
CA LEU A 20 -2.45 -33.36 26.27
C LEU A 20 -1.85 -31.96 26.44
N ARG A 21 -0.66 -31.84 27.03
CA ARG A 21 0.07 -30.58 27.15
C ARG A 21 0.68 -30.12 25.81
N ARG A 22 1.02 -31.03 24.90
CA ARG A 22 1.51 -30.71 23.56
C ARG A 22 0.37 -30.31 22.63
N ALA A 23 -0.83 -30.84 22.79
CA ALA A 23 -2.00 -30.45 21.99
C ALA A 23 -2.51 -29.04 22.35
N LEU A 24 -2.40 -28.61 23.62
CA LEU A 24 -2.79 -27.26 24.04
C LEU A 24 -1.76 -26.17 23.68
N LEU A 25 -0.51 -26.53 23.40
CA LEU A 25 0.53 -25.59 22.91
C LEU A 25 0.50 -25.41 21.38
N ALA A 26 -0.19 -26.27 20.64
CA ALA A 26 -0.29 -26.16 19.17
C ALA A 26 -1.46 -25.25 18.70
N LEU A 27 -2.37 -24.83 19.59
CA LEU A 27 -3.52 -23.99 19.24
C LEU A 27 -3.31 -22.49 19.48
N ALA A 28 -2.12 -22.09 19.90
CA ALA A 28 -1.71 -20.69 20.00
C ALA A 28 -0.77 -20.28 18.87
N MET A 29 -0.99 -20.80 17.65
CA MET A 29 -0.47 -20.12 16.46
C MET A 29 -1.32 -18.88 16.28
N GLY A 30 -0.85 -17.79 16.90
CA GLY A 30 -1.39 -16.47 16.74
C GLY A 30 -1.55 -16.17 15.26
N PHE A 31 -2.71 -15.71 14.86
CA PHE A 31 -2.90 -14.93 13.67
C PHE A 31 -1.97 -13.73 13.79
N ALA A 32 -0.73 -13.87 13.32
CA ALA A 32 0.09 -12.73 13.02
C ALA A 32 -0.72 -11.97 11.96
N ALA A 33 -1.33 -10.87 12.36
CA ALA A 33 -1.94 -9.96 11.42
C ALA A 33 -0.84 -9.61 10.42
N LEU A 34 -0.96 -10.11 9.20
CA LEU A 34 -0.06 -9.74 8.12
C LEU A 34 -0.14 -8.21 8.02
N PRO A 35 0.99 -7.52 8.00
CA PRO A 35 0.97 -6.07 7.87
C PRO A 35 0.22 -5.72 6.57
N ALA A 36 -0.71 -4.78 6.66
CA ALA A 36 -1.35 -4.19 5.48
C ALA A 36 -0.25 -3.56 4.63
N TRP A 37 -0.13 -4.00 3.40
CA TRP A 37 0.81 -3.52 2.40
C TRP A 37 0.01 -2.55 1.52
N GLY A 38 0.60 -1.46 1.06
CA GLY A 38 0.04 -0.63 -0.01
C GLY A 38 -0.27 -1.48 -1.25
N TRP A 39 -0.65 -0.86 -2.36
CA TRP A 39 -0.68 -1.65 -3.60
C TRP A 39 0.43 -2.66 -3.55
N GLY A 40 0.16 -3.95 -3.54
CA GLY A 40 1.19 -4.97 -3.38
C GLY A 40 2.35 -4.74 -4.35
N GLY A 41 3.44 -5.43 -4.17
CA GLY A 41 4.65 -5.16 -4.96
C GLY A 41 4.40 -5.06 -6.47
N THR A 42 3.38 -5.75 -7.00
CA THR A 42 2.95 -5.65 -8.41
C THR A 42 2.40 -4.26 -8.74
N GLY A 43 1.48 -3.73 -7.93
CA GLY A 43 0.86 -2.43 -8.19
C GLY A 43 1.87 -1.29 -8.16
N HIS A 44 2.77 -1.25 -7.17
CA HIS A 44 3.83 -0.24 -7.12
C HIS A 44 4.78 -0.31 -8.31
N ARG A 45 5.17 -1.52 -8.75
CA ARG A 45 5.98 -1.67 -9.97
C ARG A 45 5.25 -1.15 -11.19
N MET A 46 3.97 -1.47 -11.34
CA MET A 46 3.15 -1.02 -12.47
C MET A 46 3.03 0.50 -12.51
N ILE A 47 2.71 1.13 -11.39
CA ILE A 47 2.58 2.60 -11.27
C ILE A 47 3.90 3.28 -11.68
N CYS A 48 5.03 2.81 -11.16
CA CYS A 48 6.32 3.39 -11.49
C CYS A 48 6.79 3.09 -12.92
N GLU A 49 6.40 1.96 -13.51
CA GLU A 49 6.64 1.69 -14.93
C GLU A 49 5.78 2.60 -15.81
N ILE A 50 4.51 2.83 -15.47
CA ILE A 50 3.65 3.80 -16.17
C ILE A 50 4.27 5.20 -16.07
N ALA A 51 4.70 5.62 -14.88
CA ALA A 51 5.37 6.90 -14.69
C ALA A 51 6.63 7.02 -15.56
N TRP A 52 7.45 5.98 -15.59
CA TRP A 52 8.63 5.91 -16.43
C TRP A 52 8.33 6.16 -17.91
N GLN A 53 7.24 5.59 -18.43
CA GLN A 53 6.81 5.77 -19.82
C GLN A 53 6.32 7.21 -20.11
N GLN A 54 5.86 7.93 -19.08
CA GLN A 54 5.29 9.28 -19.21
C GLN A 54 6.25 10.41 -18.83
N MET A 55 7.44 10.09 -18.28
CA MET A 55 8.46 11.09 -17.94
C MET A 55 9.07 11.72 -19.19
N THR A 56 9.52 12.99 -19.05
CA THR A 56 10.38 13.65 -20.02
C THR A 56 11.74 12.95 -20.13
N PRO A 57 12.48 13.10 -21.25
CA PRO A 57 13.83 12.56 -21.34
C PRO A 57 14.78 13.08 -20.26
N ALA A 58 14.66 14.36 -19.88
CA ALA A 58 15.47 14.97 -18.82
C ALA A 58 15.18 14.33 -17.46
N ALA A 59 13.91 14.24 -17.06
CA ALA A 59 13.52 13.60 -15.80
C ALA A 59 13.96 12.12 -15.75
N ARG A 60 13.82 11.36 -16.84
CA ARG A 60 14.34 9.98 -16.91
C ARG A 60 15.85 9.91 -16.68
N GLY A 61 16.61 10.83 -17.29
CA GLY A 61 18.06 10.90 -17.09
C GLY A 61 18.45 11.10 -15.63
N GLU A 62 17.77 12.01 -14.94
CA GLU A 62 17.98 12.26 -13.52
C GLU A 62 17.58 11.04 -12.65
N VAL A 63 16.41 10.44 -12.91
CA VAL A 63 15.99 9.21 -12.23
C VAL A 63 17.04 8.11 -12.43
N GLN A 64 17.53 7.88 -13.64
CA GLN A 64 18.59 6.89 -13.89
C GLN A 64 19.85 7.21 -13.10
N THR A 65 20.26 8.47 -13.05
CA THR A 65 21.45 8.90 -12.33
C THR A 65 21.32 8.60 -10.84
N LEU A 66 20.18 8.93 -10.24
CA LEU A 66 19.91 8.62 -8.84
C LEU A 66 19.85 7.10 -8.60
N MET A 67 19.15 6.34 -9.45
CA MET A 67 19.02 4.90 -9.30
C MET A 67 20.35 4.13 -9.43
N ARG A 68 21.35 4.66 -10.12
CA ARG A 68 22.69 4.08 -10.16
C ARG A 68 23.43 4.10 -8.82
N LEU A 69 22.99 4.91 -7.86
CA LEU A 69 23.51 4.92 -6.50
C LEU A 69 23.02 3.72 -5.67
N GLU A 70 21.96 3.04 -6.13
CA GLU A 70 21.41 1.86 -5.46
C GLU A 70 22.34 0.65 -5.69
N ARG A 71 22.46 -0.18 -4.66
CA ARG A 71 23.12 -1.49 -4.78
C ARG A 71 22.08 -2.51 -5.28
N GLY A 72 22.36 -3.14 -6.42
CA GLY A 72 21.47 -4.15 -7.00
C GLY A 72 20.70 -3.64 -8.21
N SER A 73 19.36 -3.69 -8.18
CA SER A 73 18.55 -3.26 -9.33
C SER A 73 18.52 -1.74 -9.46
N HIS A 74 18.84 -1.24 -10.66
CA HIS A 74 18.75 0.18 -10.99
C HIS A 74 17.41 0.55 -11.65
N ARG A 75 16.43 -0.35 -11.66
CA ARG A 75 15.10 -0.08 -12.22
C ARG A 75 14.29 0.76 -11.25
N PHE A 76 13.70 1.84 -11.74
CA PHE A 76 12.84 2.70 -10.93
C PHE A 76 11.65 1.94 -10.34
N SER A 77 11.01 1.07 -11.13
CA SER A 77 9.91 0.23 -10.68
C SER A 77 10.25 -0.66 -9.46
N GLU A 78 11.49 -1.16 -9.37
CA GLU A 78 11.94 -1.90 -8.18
C GLU A 78 12.21 -0.97 -6.99
N GLY A 79 12.68 0.25 -7.24
CA GLY A 79 12.85 1.28 -6.22
C GLY A 79 11.55 1.60 -5.48
N CYS A 80 10.44 1.62 -6.21
CA CYS A 80 9.12 1.96 -5.66
C CYS A 80 8.54 0.92 -4.68
N THR A 81 9.08 -0.28 -4.60
CA THR A 81 8.69 -1.27 -3.58
C THR A 81 9.56 -1.17 -2.32
N TRP A 82 10.50 -0.23 -2.27
CA TRP A 82 11.50 -0.18 -1.20
C TRP A 82 10.89 0.15 0.17
N ALA A 83 9.90 1.04 0.24
CA ALA A 83 9.26 1.43 1.50
C ALA A 83 8.65 0.23 2.24
N ASP A 84 8.02 -0.68 1.51
CA ASP A 84 7.47 -1.92 2.08
C ASP A 84 8.56 -2.92 2.47
N ARG A 85 9.61 -3.04 1.67
CA ARG A 85 10.70 -3.98 1.97
C ARG A 85 11.48 -3.64 3.24
N VAL A 86 11.48 -2.37 3.68
CA VAL A 86 12.14 -1.95 4.91
C VAL A 86 11.25 -1.99 6.14
N ARG A 87 9.99 -2.39 6.00
CA ARG A 87 9.09 -2.61 7.14
C ARG A 87 9.68 -3.68 8.06
N GLY A 88 9.65 -3.41 9.37
CA GLY A 88 10.27 -4.26 10.39
C GLY A 88 11.75 -3.95 10.63
N ASP A 89 12.36 -3.04 9.91
CA ASP A 89 13.64 -2.45 10.26
C ASP A 89 13.40 -1.18 11.09
N ALA A 90 13.76 -1.22 12.37
CA ALA A 90 13.50 -0.14 13.33
C ALA A 90 14.00 1.24 12.86
N ARG A 91 15.01 1.28 11.99
CA ARG A 91 15.51 2.53 11.39
C ARG A 91 14.47 3.25 10.54
N TYR A 92 13.47 2.53 10.05
CA TYR A 92 12.44 3.03 9.13
C TYR A 92 11.02 2.97 9.70
N ASP A 93 10.84 2.66 11.01
CA ASP A 93 9.52 2.59 11.65
C ASP A 93 8.74 3.90 11.53
N PHE A 94 9.44 5.03 11.40
CA PHE A 94 8.81 6.34 11.19
C PHE A 94 8.06 6.46 9.87
N LEU A 95 8.32 5.59 8.89
CA LEU A 95 7.60 5.56 7.60
C LEU A 95 6.21 4.94 7.73
N ALA A 96 5.95 4.11 8.74
CA ALA A 96 4.69 3.37 8.86
C ALA A 96 3.43 4.26 8.74
N PRO A 97 3.31 5.42 9.42
CA PRO A 97 2.14 6.29 9.26
C PRO A 97 2.10 7.04 7.92
N TRP A 98 3.18 7.05 7.14
CA TRP A 98 3.26 7.78 5.87
C TRP A 98 2.58 7.03 4.71
N HIS A 99 2.21 5.77 4.90
CA HIS A 99 1.56 4.95 3.89
C HIS A 99 0.05 5.23 3.74
N TYR A 100 -0.58 5.92 4.69
CA TYR A 100 -2.04 6.07 4.70
C TYR A 100 -2.50 7.39 5.32
N LEU A 101 -3.78 7.67 5.15
CA LEU A 101 -4.51 8.73 5.86
C LEU A 101 -5.88 8.16 6.27
N ASN A 102 -6.14 8.08 7.58
CA ASN A 102 -7.45 7.67 8.06
C ASN A 102 -8.35 8.89 8.30
N LEU A 103 -9.53 8.86 7.71
CA LEU A 103 -10.51 9.94 7.77
C LEU A 103 -11.79 9.48 8.47
N PRO A 104 -12.47 10.37 9.21
CA PRO A 104 -13.83 10.12 9.70
C PRO A 104 -14.82 9.96 8.53
N PRO A 105 -15.86 9.11 8.67
CA PRO A 105 -16.93 9.02 7.68
C PRO A 105 -17.55 10.39 7.36
N GLY A 106 -17.89 10.62 6.08
CA GLY A 106 -18.49 11.87 5.64
C GLY A 106 -17.54 13.08 5.58
N THR A 107 -16.21 12.85 5.67
CA THR A 107 -15.22 13.92 5.47
C THR A 107 -15.27 14.40 4.02
N THR A 108 -15.59 15.67 3.81
CA THR A 108 -15.73 16.26 2.46
C THR A 108 -14.49 17.02 1.97
N ARG A 109 -13.55 17.30 2.87
CA ARG A 109 -12.35 18.09 2.58
C ARG A 109 -11.19 17.71 3.49
N TYR A 110 -9.99 17.61 2.92
CA TYR A 110 -8.76 17.48 3.69
C TYR A 110 -8.43 18.79 4.40
N THR A 111 -7.88 18.69 5.60
CA THR A 111 -7.19 19.76 6.33
C THR A 111 -5.98 19.17 7.04
N ASP A 112 -4.95 19.97 7.30
CA ASP A 112 -3.71 19.51 7.96
C ASP A 112 -3.94 18.91 9.36
N ARG A 113 -5.06 19.26 10.00
CA ARG A 113 -5.46 18.71 11.30
C ARG A 113 -5.81 17.24 11.24
N LEU A 114 -6.21 16.74 10.06
CA LEU A 114 -6.54 15.33 9.81
C LEU A 114 -5.27 14.47 9.65
N CYS A 115 -4.13 15.08 9.37
CA CYS A 115 -2.85 14.38 9.30
C CYS A 115 -2.21 14.32 10.71
N PRO A 116 -2.02 13.14 11.30
CA PRO A 116 -1.39 12.98 12.60
C PRO A 116 -0.01 13.62 12.70
N ARG A 117 0.47 13.86 13.91
CA ARG A 117 1.81 14.44 14.13
C ARG A 117 2.93 13.56 13.58
N GLN A 118 2.75 12.25 13.60
CA GLN A 118 3.69 11.26 13.03
C GLN A 118 3.77 11.30 11.50
N GLY A 119 2.86 12.01 10.85
CA GLY A 119 2.74 12.11 9.41
C GLY A 119 1.55 11.34 8.84
N CYS A 120 1.35 11.48 7.55
CA CYS A 120 0.38 10.77 6.72
C CYS A 120 0.84 10.83 5.26
N VAL A 121 0.21 10.04 4.39
CA VAL A 121 0.58 9.96 2.97
C VAL A 121 0.58 11.31 2.25
N VAL A 122 -0.36 12.20 2.54
CA VAL A 122 -0.43 13.54 1.94
C VAL A 122 0.81 14.37 2.28
N ARG A 123 1.12 14.50 3.56
CA ARG A 123 2.29 15.28 4.00
C ARG A 123 3.61 14.64 3.55
N ALA A 124 3.67 13.30 3.49
CA ALA A 124 4.83 12.58 3.00
C ALA A 124 5.11 12.92 1.54
N ILE A 125 4.11 12.87 0.65
CA ILE A 125 4.26 13.22 -0.77
C ILE A 125 4.81 14.64 -0.93
N GLU A 126 4.25 15.64 -0.25
CA GLU A 126 4.69 17.03 -0.36
C GLU A 126 6.13 17.21 0.14
N THR A 127 6.46 16.62 1.30
CA THR A 127 7.81 16.70 1.86
C THR A 127 8.85 16.07 0.94
N LEU A 128 8.53 14.93 0.36
CA LEU A 128 9.44 14.19 -0.52
C LEU A 128 9.60 14.85 -1.88
N ARG A 129 8.52 15.47 -2.41
CA ARG A 129 8.59 16.28 -3.63
C ARG A 129 9.59 17.43 -3.49
N ILE A 130 9.49 18.18 -2.39
CA ILE A 130 10.42 19.27 -2.07
C ILE A 130 11.86 18.74 -1.90
N ALA A 131 12.03 17.63 -1.18
CA ALA A 131 13.34 17.03 -0.96
C ALA A 131 14.00 16.56 -2.27
N LEU A 132 13.22 15.98 -3.19
CA LEU A 132 13.71 15.52 -4.49
C LEU A 132 14.12 16.66 -5.40
N SER A 133 13.36 17.77 -5.43
CA SER A 133 13.63 18.94 -6.29
C SER A 133 14.81 19.78 -5.83
N ASP A 134 15.23 19.70 -4.58
CA ASP A 134 16.39 20.46 -4.08
C ASP A 134 17.72 19.78 -4.49
N ALA A 135 18.31 20.26 -5.60
CA ALA A 135 19.57 19.74 -6.14
C ALA A 135 20.77 19.90 -5.18
N ARG A 136 20.66 20.72 -4.12
CA ARG A 136 21.73 20.91 -3.12
C ARG A 136 21.76 19.77 -2.07
N ARG A 137 20.70 18.96 -1.98
CA ARG A 137 20.67 17.82 -1.09
C ARG A 137 21.62 16.73 -1.53
N PRO A 138 22.19 15.96 -0.59
CA PRO A 138 23.00 14.80 -0.91
C PRO A 138 22.27 13.85 -1.87
N PRO A 139 22.96 13.31 -2.90
CA PRO A 139 22.32 12.41 -3.88
C PRO A 139 21.61 11.20 -3.24
N GLN A 140 22.10 10.67 -2.12
CA GLN A 140 21.49 9.59 -1.38
C GLN A 140 20.13 9.98 -0.77
N GLU A 141 20.00 11.20 -0.26
CA GLU A 141 18.71 11.71 0.25
C GLU A 141 17.72 11.89 -0.89
N ARG A 142 18.17 12.41 -2.04
CA ARG A 142 17.33 12.53 -3.24
C ARG A 142 16.93 11.17 -3.79
N LEU A 143 17.81 10.17 -3.78
CA LEU A 143 17.46 8.79 -4.13
C LEU A 143 16.40 8.22 -3.20
N GLN A 144 16.54 8.42 -1.89
CA GLN A 144 15.54 7.97 -0.92
C GLN A 144 14.21 8.67 -1.15
N ALA A 145 14.22 9.99 -1.36
CA ALA A 145 13.02 10.76 -1.67
C ALA A 145 12.34 10.27 -2.97
N LEU A 146 13.10 9.97 -4.01
CA LEU A 146 12.59 9.41 -5.27
C LEU A 146 11.85 8.08 -5.04
N LYS A 147 12.47 7.13 -4.32
CA LYS A 147 11.87 5.80 -4.04
C LYS A 147 10.59 5.92 -3.21
N LEU A 148 10.64 6.72 -2.16
CA LEU A 148 9.50 6.95 -1.27
C LEU A 148 8.37 7.70 -1.98
N LEU A 149 8.69 8.71 -2.79
CA LEU A 149 7.69 9.45 -3.56
C LEU A 149 6.98 8.53 -4.56
N GLY A 150 7.73 7.67 -5.27
CA GLY A 150 7.17 6.67 -6.16
C GLY A 150 6.21 5.72 -5.45
N HIS A 151 6.53 5.32 -4.22
CA HIS A 151 5.69 4.46 -3.40
C HIS A 151 4.42 5.19 -2.91
N PHE A 152 4.56 6.33 -2.24
CA PHE A 152 3.44 7.01 -1.59
C PHE A 152 2.45 7.66 -2.56
N VAL A 153 2.90 8.05 -3.76
CA VAL A 153 1.95 8.42 -4.82
C VAL A 153 1.13 7.20 -5.25
N GLY A 154 1.68 6.01 -5.22
CA GLY A 154 0.90 4.78 -5.37
C GLY A 154 -0.13 4.64 -4.25
N ASP A 155 0.31 4.70 -3.00
CA ASP A 155 -0.53 4.49 -1.82
C ASP A 155 -1.74 5.44 -1.77
N VAL A 156 -1.54 6.73 -2.01
CA VAL A 156 -2.64 7.70 -1.98
C VAL A 156 -3.72 7.44 -3.03
N HIS A 157 -3.42 6.64 -4.07
CA HIS A 157 -4.37 6.23 -5.09
C HIS A 157 -5.04 4.88 -4.80
N GLN A 158 -4.60 4.13 -3.81
CA GLN A 158 -5.32 2.95 -3.33
C GLN A 158 -6.44 3.42 -2.38
N PRO A 159 -7.72 3.16 -2.71
CA PRO A 159 -8.83 3.72 -1.93
C PRO A 159 -8.74 3.45 -0.43
N LEU A 160 -8.42 2.24 -0.01
CA LEU A 160 -8.37 1.87 1.41
C LEU A 160 -7.14 2.42 2.15
N HIS A 161 -6.13 2.97 1.46
CA HIS A 161 -5.08 3.79 2.09
C HIS A 161 -5.59 5.18 2.51
N VAL A 162 -6.77 5.56 2.03
CA VAL A 162 -7.53 6.72 2.53
C VAL A 162 -8.89 6.18 2.99
N GLY A 163 -8.89 5.51 4.13
CA GLY A 163 -10.02 4.77 4.67
C GLY A 163 -10.40 5.18 6.09
N TYR A 164 -11.19 4.35 6.75
CA TYR A 164 -11.62 4.60 8.13
C TYR A 164 -10.61 4.10 9.14
N ALA A 165 -10.45 4.85 10.25
CA ALA A 165 -9.56 4.45 11.36
C ALA A 165 -10.09 3.20 12.11
N GLU A 166 -11.39 3.03 12.17
CA GLU A 166 -12.08 2.01 12.97
C GLU A 166 -11.71 0.60 12.56
N ASP A 167 -11.60 0.36 11.25
CA ASP A 167 -11.23 -0.94 10.68
C ASP A 167 -9.82 -0.93 10.05
N ARG A 168 -9.06 0.15 10.27
CA ARG A 168 -7.71 0.33 9.70
C ARG A 168 -7.70 0.22 8.17
N GLY A 169 -8.56 0.99 7.51
CA GLY A 169 -8.68 0.95 6.06
C GLY A 169 -9.06 -0.43 5.53
N GLY A 170 -10.03 -1.10 6.14
CA GLY A 170 -10.50 -2.42 5.71
C GLY A 170 -9.63 -3.61 6.14
N THR A 171 -8.51 -3.40 6.86
CA THR A 171 -7.66 -4.50 7.35
C THR A 171 -8.41 -5.42 8.33
N ARG A 172 -9.32 -4.86 9.11
CA ARG A 172 -10.14 -5.62 10.07
C ARG A 172 -11.48 -6.09 9.49
N ARG A 173 -11.82 -5.68 8.27
CA ARG A 173 -13.04 -6.10 7.59
C ARG A 173 -12.74 -7.36 6.78
N MET A 174 -13.25 -8.48 7.25
CA MET A 174 -13.08 -9.77 6.60
C MET A 174 -14.22 -9.99 5.58
N VAL A 175 -13.85 -10.46 4.38
CA VAL A 175 -14.79 -10.74 3.28
C VAL A 175 -14.49 -12.10 2.68
N ARG A 176 -15.50 -12.73 2.09
CA ARG A 176 -15.32 -13.86 1.17
C ARG A 176 -15.03 -13.32 -0.23
N TYR A 177 -13.96 -13.75 -0.83
CA TYR A 177 -13.53 -13.30 -2.16
C TYR A 177 -13.64 -14.42 -3.17
N ALA A 178 -14.51 -14.26 -4.17
CA ALA A 178 -14.82 -15.27 -5.17
C ALA A 178 -15.21 -16.62 -4.50
N ASP A 179 -14.57 -17.70 -4.92
CA ASP A 179 -14.77 -19.07 -4.44
C ASP A 179 -13.81 -19.48 -3.31
N ARG A 180 -13.05 -18.53 -2.74
CA ARG A 180 -12.16 -18.81 -1.61
C ARG A 180 -12.96 -19.25 -0.38
N LEU A 181 -12.52 -20.32 0.26
CA LEU A 181 -13.18 -20.87 1.44
C LEU A 181 -12.94 -20.02 2.69
N GLU A 182 -11.74 -19.47 2.84
CA GLU A 182 -11.34 -18.69 4.00
C GLU A 182 -11.57 -17.20 3.77
N PRO A 183 -12.18 -16.49 4.74
CA PRO A 183 -12.29 -15.05 4.66
C PRO A 183 -10.92 -14.37 4.63
N ILE A 184 -10.83 -13.28 3.89
CA ILE A 184 -9.62 -12.47 3.75
C ILE A 184 -9.94 -11.01 4.06
N SER A 185 -8.95 -10.21 4.46
CA SER A 185 -9.20 -8.79 4.72
C SER A 185 -9.53 -8.05 3.42
N LEU A 186 -10.51 -7.15 3.49
CA LEU A 186 -10.87 -6.29 2.37
C LEU A 186 -9.67 -5.51 1.84
N HIS A 187 -8.79 -5.06 2.74
CA HIS A 187 -7.57 -4.37 2.39
C HIS A 187 -6.67 -5.21 1.47
N LEU A 188 -6.43 -6.49 1.82
CA LEU A 188 -5.60 -7.37 1.00
C LEU A 188 -6.24 -7.70 -0.35
N VAL A 189 -7.57 -7.74 -0.45
CA VAL A 189 -8.26 -7.87 -1.74
C VAL A 189 -7.86 -6.73 -2.66
N TRP A 190 -7.87 -5.49 -2.17
CA TRP A 190 -7.56 -4.30 -2.97
C TRP A 190 -6.06 -4.14 -3.24
N ASP A 191 -5.21 -4.54 -2.32
CA ASP A 191 -3.76 -4.43 -2.49
C ASP A 191 -3.19 -5.44 -3.49
N ASP A 192 -3.64 -6.68 -3.43
CA ASP A 192 -3.02 -7.79 -4.14
C ASP A 192 -3.98 -8.54 -5.07
N LEU A 193 -5.14 -9.03 -4.57
CA LEU A 193 -5.94 -10.00 -5.30
C LEU A 193 -6.55 -9.44 -6.59
N LEU A 194 -6.97 -8.17 -6.58
CA LEU A 194 -7.48 -7.50 -7.77
C LEU A 194 -6.41 -7.29 -8.84
N LEU A 195 -5.13 -7.37 -8.48
CA LEU A 195 -3.98 -7.22 -9.36
C LEU A 195 -3.36 -8.56 -9.82
N GLU A 196 -3.79 -9.69 -9.24
CA GLU A 196 -3.20 -11.02 -9.52
C GLU A 196 -3.19 -11.35 -11.02
N ALA A 197 -4.25 -10.98 -11.75
CA ALA A 197 -4.33 -11.20 -13.19
C ALA A 197 -3.21 -10.51 -14.00
N TRP A 198 -2.60 -9.46 -13.46
CA TRP A 198 -1.53 -8.70 -14.11
C TRP A 198 -0.13 -9.08 -13.61
N ALA A 199 -0.03 -9.85 -12.53
CA ALA A 199 1.24 -10.13 -11.86
C ALA A 199 2.26 -10.82 -12.78
N ALA A 200 1.80 -11.73 -13.66
CA ALA A 200 2.67 -12.52 -14.55
C ALA A 200 3.32 -11.66 -15.66
N ASP A 201 2.62 -10.66 -16.19
CA ASP A 201 3.10 -9.78 -17.27
C ASP A 201 2.86 -8.31 -16.96
N TRP A 202 3.16 -7.91 -15.73
CA TRP A 202 2.93 -6.56 -15.24
C TRP A 202 3.65 -5.49 -16.09
N GLN A 203 4.79 -5.81 -16.67
CA GLN A 203 5.56 -4.87 -17.48
C GLN A 203 4.87 -4.55 -18.82
N SER A 204 4.33 -5.57 -19.50
CA SER A 204 3.58 -5.38 -20.74
C SER A 204 2.28 -4.64 -20.48
N THR A 205 1.54 -5.07 -19.46
CA THR A 205 0.31 -4.44 -19.01
C THR A 205 0.53 -2.97 -18.65
N SER A 206 1.60 -2.64 -17.91
CA SER A 206 1.92 -1.24 -17.58
C SER A 206 2.17 -0.38 -18.81
N ARG A 207 2.89 -0.90 -19.81
CA ARG A 207 3.13 -0.18 -21.05
C ARG A 207 1.86 0.04 -21.88
N GLU A 208 0.96 -0.94 -21.86
CA GLU A 208 -0.34 -0.81 -22.50
C GLU A 208 -1.21 0.24 -21.79
N LEU A 209 -1.32 0.17 -20.48
CA LEU A 209 -2.04 1.16 -19.68
C LEU A 209 -1.48 2.57 -19.86
N ALA A 210 -0.16 2.72 -19.94
CA ALA A 210 0.50 4.00 -20.18
C ALA A 210 0.15 4.58 -21.57
N ARG A 211 0.16 3.76 -22.62
CA ARG A 211 -0.23 4.15 -23.97
C ARG A 211 -1.69 4.57 -24.08
N GLY A 212 -2.54 3.93 -23.29
CA GLY A 212 -3.97 4.24 -23.21
C GLY A 212 -4.32 5.58 -22.55
N ILE A 213 -3.35 6.29 -21.93
CA ILE A 213 -3.61 7.59 -21.29
C ILE A 213 -3.72 8.67 -22.37
N GLY A 214 -4.95 9.10 -22.67
CA GLY A 214 -5.25 10.10 -23.70
C GLY A 214 -5.03 11.55 -23.23
N VAL A 215 -5.11 12.50 -24.17
CA VAL A 215 -4.91 13.94 -23.90
C VAL A 215 -5.93 14.47 -22.86
N ARG A 216 -7.18 14.03 -22.93
CA ARG A 216 -8.21 14.44 -21.98
C ARG A 216 -7.88 13.99 -20.56
N GLU A 217 -7.46 12.74 -20.40
CA GLU A 217 -7.07 12.17 -19.09
C GLU A 217 -5.87 12.90 -18.53
N ARG A 218 -4.84 13.12 -19.35
CA ARG A 218 -3.64 13.88 -18.94
C ARG A 218 -4.01 15.26 -18.40
N ARG A 219 -4.86 15.99 -19.11
CA ARG A 219 -5.31 17.32 -18.68
C ARG A 219 -6.07 17.29 -17.37
N LEU A 220 -6.96 16.31 -17.19
CA LEU A 220 -7.75 16.16 -15.95
C LEU A 220 -6.89 15.74 -14.77
N TRP A 221 -5.98 14.78 -14.99
CA TRP A 221 -5.16 14.21 -13.91
C TRP A 221 -3.96 15.08 -13.53
N SER A 222 -3.60 16.06 -14.34
CA SER A 222 -2.62 17.11 -13.99
C SER A 222 -3.23 18.26 -13.20
N GLN A 223 -4.26 17.99 -12.42
CA GLN A 223 -4.90 18.96 -11.55
C GLN A 223 -4.85 18.47 -10.10
N GLY A 224 -4.93 19.43 -9.18
CA GLY A 224 -4.91 19.14 -7.76
C GLY A 224 -3.54 18.73 -7.22
N ASP A 225 -3.53 18.38 -5.98
CA ASP A 225 -2.35 17.99 -5.19
C ASP A 225 -2.60 16.66 -4.45
N ALA A 226 -1.69 16.28 -3.57
CA ALA A 226 -1.81 15.06 -2.79
C ALA A 226 -3.06 15.02 -1.89
N ALA A 227 -3.54 16.17 -1.41
CA ALA A 227 -4.77 16.27 -0.64
C ALA A 227 -6.01 15.99 -1.49
N ASP A 228 -6.06 16.55 -2.70
CA ASP A 228 -7.15 16.29 -3.65
C ASP A 228 -7.16 14.79 -4.05
N TRP A 229 -6.01 14.19 -4.30
CA TRP A 229 -5.91 12.78 -4.65
C TRP A 229 -6.34 11.85 -3.50
N ALA A 230 -6.04 12.25 -2.27
CA ALA A 230 -6.53 11.54 -1.08
C ALA A 230 -8.06 11.63 -0.98
N MET A 231 -8.64 12.79 -1.23
CA MET A 231 -10.11 12.95 -1.21
C MET A 231 -10.81 12.21 -2.33
N GLU A 232 -10.19 12.10 -3.52
CA GLU A 232 -10.71 11.20 -4.59
C GLU A 232 -10.72 9.73 -4.12
N SER A 233 -9.63 9.27 -3.49
CA SER A 233 -9.54 7.90 -2.96
C SER A 233 -10.58 7.68 -1.86
N PHE A 234 -10.74 8.63 -0.94
CA PHE A 234 -11.73 8.55 0.12
C PHE A 234 -13.16 8.47 -0.42
N GLY A 235 -13.49 9.29 -1.42
CA GLY A 235 -14.78 9.22 -2.08
C GLY A 235 -15.07 7.85 -2.71
N LEU A 236 -14.08 7.20 -3.31
CA LEU A 236 -14.18 5.84 -3.82
C LEU A 236 -14.32 4.81 -2.68
N THR A 237 -13.59 5.00 -1.60
CA THR A 237 -13.69 4.16 -0.39
C THR A 237 -15.13 4.15 0.12
N GLU A 238 -15.75 5.32 0.30
CA GLU A 238 -17.11 5.44 0.81
C GLU A 238 -18.18 4.94 -0.19
N SER A 239 -18.08 5.34 -1.45
CA SER A 239 -19.15 5.14 -2.42
C SER A 239 -19.09 3.80 -3.18
N GLN A 240 -17.97 3.10 -3.16
CA GLN A 240 -17.78 1.87 -3.93
C GLN A 240 -17.17 0.74 -3.12
N VAL A 241 -16.03 0.95 -2.46
CA VAL A 241 -15.28 -0.15 -1.83
C VAL A 241 -16.04 -0.76 -0.67
N TYR A 242 -16.59 0.08 0.20
CA TYR A 242 -17.37 -0.39 1.35
C TYR A 242 -18.77 -0.84 0.97
N ASP A 243 -19.37 -0.23 -0.04
CA ASP A 243 -20.68 -0.61 -0.56
C ASP A 243 -20.65 -2.00 -1.19
N GLN A 244 -19.70 -2.27 -2.07
CA GLN A 244 -19.48 -3.58 -2.70
C GLN A 244 -19.22 -4.71 -1.70
N ALA A 245 -18.61 -4.41 -0.56
CA ALA A 245 -18.32 -5.39 0.48
C ALA A 245 -19.35 -5.35 1.64
N ALA A 246 -20.52 -4.77 1.44
CA ALA A 246 -21.48 -4.52 2.53
C ALA A 246 -22.00 -5.80 3.18
N ASP A 247 -22.26 -6.84 2.38
CA ASP A 247 -22.74 -8.16 2.83
C ASP A 247 -21.61 -9.12 3.23
N GLY A 248 -20.35 -8.69 3.14
CA GLY A 248 -19.17 -9.50 3.45
C GLY A 248 -18.78 -10.50 2.37
N VAL A 249 -19.28 -10.32 1.14
CA VAL A 249 -18.93 -11.14 -0.04
C VAL A 249 -18.43 -10.23 -1.15
N ILE A 250 -17.49 -10.65 -1.93
CA ILE A 250 -17.05 -10.02 -3.18
C ILE A 250 -17.14 -11.08 -4.26
N ASP A 251 -18.22 -11.03 -5.02
CA ASP A 251 -18.49 -11.97 -6.10
C ASP A 251 -17.78 -11.60 -7.42
N THR A 252 -17.97 -12.39 -8.45
CA THR A 252 -17.31 -12.18 -9.74
C THR A 252 -17.72 -10.88 -10.44
N GLY A 253 -18.96 -10.41 -10.24
CA GLY A 253 -19.45 -9.14 -10.79
C GLY A 253 -18.82 -7.95 -10.07
N GLU A 254 -18.71 -8.03 -8.74
CA GLU A 254 -18.07 -7.04 -7.89
C GLU A 254 -16.55 -6.96 -8.12
N ILE A 255 -15.90 -8.12 -8.36
CA ILE A 255 -14.50 -8.18 -8.77
C ILE A 255 -14.29 -7.41 -10.08
N ALA A 256 -15.13 -7.61 -11.09
CA ALA A 256 -15.02 -6.90 -12.37
C ALA A 256 -15.19 -5.38 -12.20
N ALA A 257 -16.16 -4.95 -11.39
CA ALA A 257 -16.36 -3.53 -11.06
C ALA A 257 -15.16 -2.94 -10.30
N ALA A 258 -14.65 -3.64 -9.28
CA ALA A 258 -13.47 -3.23 -8.53
C ALA A 258 -12.21 -3.14 -9.42
N GLN A 259 -12.00 -4.09 -10.34
CA GLN A 259 -10.89 -4.06 -11.29
C GLN A 259 -10.94 -2.85 -12.24
N ALA A 260 -12.12 -2.37 -12.61
CA ALA A 260 -12.26 -1.14 -13.39
C ALA A 260 -11.79 0.09 -12.60
N VAL A 261 -12.12 0.16 -11.31
CA VAL A 261 -11.60 1.20 -10.40
C VAL A 261 -10.08 1.09 -10.27
N VAL A 262 -9.55 -0.10 -9.96
CA VAL A 262 -8.10 -0.36 -9.84
C VAL A 262 -7.36 0.07 -11.10
N THR A 263 -7.86 -0.30 -12.29
CA THR A 263 -7.29 0.10 -13.59
C THR A 263 -7.18 1.63 -13.69
N THR A 264 -8.25 2.32 -13.34
CA THR A 264 -8.28 3.79 -13.38
C THR A 264 -7.28 4.38 -12.39
N ARG A 265 -7.27 3.90 -11.14
CA ARG A 265 -6.40 4.45 -10.07
C ARG A 265 -4.92 4.18 -10.35
N VAL A 266 -4.55 3.02 -10.88
CA VAL A 266 -3.18 2.70 -11.28
C VAL A 266 -2.69 3.61 -12.41
N ARG A 267 -3.54 3.89 -13.41
CA ARG A 267 -3.24 4.84 -14.51
C ARG A 267 -3.09 6.28 -14.00
N GLN A 268 -4.00 6.72 -13.13
CA GLN A 268 -3.93 8.05 -12.48
C GLN A 268 -2.64 8.20 -11.66
N ALA A 269 -2.33 7.23 -10.81
CA ALA A 269 -1.12 7.22 -10.00
C ALA A 269 0.14 7.31 -10.86
N GLY A 270 0.22 6.50 -11.91
CA GLY A 270 1.37 6.51 -12.83
C GLY A 270 1.54 7.83 -13.57
N TRP A 271 0.46 8.41 -14.09
CA TRP A 271 0.49 9.73 -14.72
C TRP A 271 0.88 10.84 -13.73
N ARG A 272 0.24 10.90 -12.57
CA ARG A 272 0.50 11.91 -11.53
C ARG A 272 1.91 11.82 -10.98
N LEU A 273 2.42 10.61 -10.81
CA LEU A 273 3.81 10.40 -10.43
C LEU A 273 4.77 10.96 -11.50
N ALA A 274 4.52 10.67 -12.77
CA ALA A 274 5.34 11.24 -13.85
C ALA A 274 5.28 12.77 -13.87
N TRP A 275 4.09 13.34 -13.69
CA TRP A 275 3.89 14.78 -13.64
C TRP A 275 4.68 15.43 -12.50
N VAL A 276 4.63 14.86 -11.30
CA VAL A 276 5.42 15.32 -10.14
C VAL A 276 6.92 15.19 -10.37
N LEU A 277 7.35 14.04 -10.92
CA LEU A 277 8.77 13.79 -11.19
C LEU A 277 9.32 14.68 -12.31
N ASN A 278 8.54 14.95 -13.36
CA ASN A 278 8.92 15.89 -14.40
C ASN A 278 9.15 17.28 -13.81
N ALA A 279 8.22 17.77 -12.98
CA ALA A 279 8.36 19.08 -12.33
C ALA A 279 9.55 19.16 -11.37
N ALA A 280 9.86 18.06 -10.67
CA ALA A 280 10.96 18.02 -9.70
C ALA A 280 12.34 17.90 -10.35
N LEU A 281 12.44 17.26 -11.53
CA LEU A 281 13.70 16.83 -12.14
C LEU A 281 13.97 17.43 -13.52
N ASP A 282 12.99 18.10 -14.12
CA ASP A 282 13.13 18.81 -15.40
C ASP A 282 12.63 20.25 -15.24
N PRO A 283 13.55 21.23 -15.13
CA PRO A 283 13.15 22.64 -14.92
C PRO A 283 12.30 23.23 -16.05
N SER A 284 12.26 22.58 -17.22
CA SER A 284 11.46 23.03 -18.38
C SER A 284 10.04 22.42 -18.41
N ALA A 285 9.77 21.42 -17.57
CA ALA A 285 8.49 20.74 -17.58
C ALA A 285 7.44 21.47 -16.72
N PRO A 286 6.17 21.51 -17.16
CA PRO A 286 5.07 21.97 -16.30
C PRO A 286 4.87 20.98 -15.15
N GLY A 287 4.54 21.50 -13.98
CA GLY A 287 4.30 20.69 -12.79
C GLY A 287 3.20 21.26 -11.91
N PRO A 288 2.89 20.55 -10.79
CA PRO A 288 2.00 21.09 -9.78
C PRO A 288 2.52 22.44 -9.28
N ALA A 289 1.58 23.34 -8.99
CA ALA A 289 1.91 24.61 -8.37
C ALA A 289 2.70 24.40 -7.06
N PRO A 290 3.62 25.29 -6.75
CA PRO A 290 4.45 25.21 -5.54
C PRO A 290 3.62 25.30 -4.25
#